data_f8911201072f491df76386c06a247d77
#
_entry.id   f8911201072f491df76386c06a247d77
#
_cell.length_a   1.000
_cell.length_b   1.000
_cell.length_c   1.000
_cell.angle_alpha   90.00
_cell.angle_beta   90.00
_cell.angle_gamma   90.00
#
_symmetry.space_group_name_H-M   'P 1'
#
loop_
_entity.id
_entity.type
_entity.pdbx_description
1 polymer ?
#
loop_
_entity_poly.entity_id
_entity_poly.type
_entity_poly.pdbx_seq_one_letter_code
_entity_poly.pdbx_strand_id
1 'polypeptide(L)'
;MIRISQTMKRHLYGALLLINVLPALACTNFIVGRKASKDGSVIVSYSCDDYGAYGFMQFLPRGKHAKGEMRPLYHYESNNYLGEIPEASETYQVVGLMNEHQLTIHETTFGGREELCDTLTGLIDYGSLMYVTLQRAKTAREAIKVMTSLVEEYGYESEGESFSIADPQEAWIMDMIGKGPGRKGAVWVAVRIPDDCISGHANQSRIRQFPLKDKANCLYSKDVISFAREKGYFDGKDEDFSFSAAYAPTDFGAQRFCEARVWSFFNRWAADDMQPYLSYAMGETTDNPMPLYVRPKSLLDVQDVKDMMRDHYEGTPMDITSDLGAGAWQMPYRPTPLRFEVDGQAYFNERPISTQQSANVYVSQMRSWLPNHIGGIVWFANDDANMAPFTPVYCCAESVPECYAVNTADCFQFSFASAYWVQNWVSNMVYWRYSTLYPEVARVRDRLEADFASLQKTTESEAAGMEKADATRHLTAYSHRLAQNMMYEWNHLAQYLIVRYNDMAVKRMTDQGEWEKTAGGNQRPVMRPGYPENFRRRIVEEDGKRYRMP
;
A
#
# COMPACT_ATOMS: atom_id res chain seq x y z
N MET A 1 -21.06 -47.08 -27.86
CA MET A 1 -21.72 -45.76 -27.88
C MET A 1 -22.71 -45.70 -26.72
N ILE A 2 -22.29 -45.13 -25.58
CA ILE A 2 -23.13 -45.00 -24.38
C ILE A 2 -23.86 -43.66 -24.50
N ARG A 3 -25.18 -43.67 -24.58
CA ARG A 3 -26.02 -42.47 -24.56
C ARG A 3 -26.06 -41.90 -23.13
N ILE A 4 -25.40 -40.80 -22.89
CA ILE A 4 -25.52 -40.03 -21.65
C ILE A 4 -26.87 -39.30 -21.66
N SER A 5 -27.69 -39.52 -20.64
CA SER A 5 -29.04 -38.96 -20.53
C SER A 5 -29.02 -37.43 -20.36
N GLN A 6 -30.06 -36.77 -20.88
CA GLN A 6 -30.20 -35.30 -20.82
C GLN A 6 -30.23 -34.74 -19.36
N THR A 7 -30.54 -35.58 -18.39
CA THR A 7 -30.58 -35.18 -16.97
C THR A 7 -29.18 -34.96 -16.37
N MET A 8 -28.17 -35.69 -16.87
CA MET A 8 -26.79 -35.49 -16.44
C MET A 8 -26.13 -34.20 -16.98
N LYS A 9 -26.66 -33.68 -18.11
CA LYS A 9 -26.16 -32.41 -18.66
C LYS A 9 -26.61 -31.18 -17.87
N ARG A 10 -27.73 -31.26 -17.13
CA ARG A 10 -28.22 -30.14 -16.31
C ARG A 10 -27.45 -29.98 -14.97
N HIS A 11 -26.86 -31.04 -14.45
CA HIS A 11 -26.05 -30.99 -13.25
C HIS A 11 -24.57 -30.62 -13.50
N LEU A 12 -24.09 -30.68 -14.77
CA LEU A 12 -22.73 -30.28 -15.13
C LEU A 12 -22.61 -28.78 -15.43
N TYR A 13 -23.72 -28.07 -15.66
CA TYR A 13 -23.72 -26.61 -15.85
C TYR A 13 -23.95 -25.81 -14.54
N GLY A 14 -24.28 -26.50 -13.44
CA GLY A 14 -24.48 -25.88 -12.14
C GLY A 14 -23.23 -25.81 -11.27
N ALA A 15 -22.11 -26.40 -11.69
CA ALA A 15 -20.90 -26.53 -10.88
C ALA A 15 -19.68 -25.74 -11.42
N LEU A 16 -19.88 -24.78 -12.32
CA LEU A 16 -18.80 -23.97 -12.90
C LEU A 16 -19.13 -22.45 -12.85
N LEU A 17 -19.77 -22.02 -11.78
CA LEU A 17 -19.65 -20.67 -11.27
C LEU A 17 -18.61 -20.72 -10.13
N LEU A 18 -17.41 -21.17 -10.43
CA LEU A 18 -16.23 -20.66 -9.78
C LEU A 18 -16.17 -19.19 -10.19
N ILE A 19 -16.70 -18.35 -9.32
CA ILE A 19 -16.38 -16.93 -9.28
C ILE A 19 -14.85 -16.89 -9.29
N ASN A 20 -14.25 -16.60 -10.43
CA ASN A 20 -12.92 -16.05 -10.48
C ASN A 20 -13.03 -14.69 -9.77
N VAL A 21 -12.92 -14.70 -8.45
CA VAL A 21 -12.52 -13.52 -7.71
C VAL A 21 -11.07 -13.34 -8.18
N LEU A 22 -10.88 -12.50 -9.20
CA LEU A 22 -9.58 -11.94 -9.48
C LEU A 22 -9.02 -11.49 -8.12
N PRO A 23 -7.77 -11.80 -7.79
CA PRO A 23 -7.18 -11.27 -6.58
C PRO A 23 -7.25 -9.76 -6.72
N ALA A 24 -8.19 -9.13 -6.01
CA ALA A 24 -8.26 -7.68 -5.98
C ALA A 24 -6.91 -7.20 -5.44
N LEU A 25 -6.17 -6.44 -6.24
CA LEU A 25 -5.04 -5.66 -5.78
C LEU A 25 -5.49 -4.93 -4.53
N ALA A 26 -4.82 -5.16 -3.43
CA ALA A 26 -5.25 -4.67 -2.15
C ALA A 26 -4.23 -3.65 -1.64
N CYS A 27 -4.48 -2.38 -1.90
CA CYS A 27 -3.61 -1.27 -1.57
C CYS A 27 -4.13 -0.50 -0.34
N THR A 28 -3.28 0.26 0.35
CA THR A 28 -3.66 1.11 1.48
C THR A 28 -2.98 2.46 1.38
N ASN A 29 -3.76 3.54 1.50
CA ASN A 29 -3.26 4.92 1.49
C ASN A 29 -3.71 5.66 2.75
N PHE A 30 -2.78 6.43 3.36
CA PHE A 30 -3.10 7.42 4.40
C PHE A 30 -2.53 8.78 4.02
N ILE A 31 -3.24 9.83 4.42
CA ILE A 31 -2.90 11.22 4.15
C ILE A 31 -2.82 11.98 5.48
N VAL A 32 -1.77 12.78 5.66
CA VAL A 32 -1.63 13.72 6.75
C VAL A 32 -1.47 15.13 6.16
N GLY A 33 -2.42 16.02 6.44
CA GLY A 33 -2.39 17.41 6.00
C GLY A 33 -1.27 18.19 6.70
N ARG A 34 -0.78 19.25 6.06
CA ARG A 34 0.40 20.01 6.55
C ARG A 34 0.26 20.62 7.95
N LYS A 35 -0.97 20.88 8.43
CA LYS A 35 -1.23 21.36 9.80
C LYS A 35 -1.60 20.22 10.76
N ALA A 36 -1.74 19.01 10.25
CA ALA A 36 -1.88 17.79 11.02
C ALA A 36 -0.53 17.10 11.25
N SER A 37 0.55 17.55 10.60
CA SER A 37 1.91 17.04 10.77
C SER A 37 2.73 17.89 11.74
N LYS A 38 3.71 17.24 12.42
CA LYS A 38 4.58 17.87 13.44
C LYS A 38 5.51 18.94 12.86
N ASP A 39 5.94 18.74 11.61
CA ASP A 39 6.91 19.63 10.95
C ASP A 39 6.29 20.52 9.86
N GLY A 40 5.00 20.39 9.58
CA GLY A 40 4.33 21.16 8.54
C GLY A 40 4.41 20.54 7.14
N SER A 41 4.95 19.33 7.00
CA SER A 41 4.93 18.58 5.73
C SER A 41 3.53 18.01 5.42
N VAL A 42 3.26 17.81 4.13
CA VAL A 42 2.20 16.90 3.71
C VAL A 42 2.81 15.50 3.62
N ILE A 43 2.12 14.48 4.17
CA ILE A 43 2.61 13.10 4.16
C ILE A 43 1.53 12.21 3.52
N VAL A 44 1.94 11.34 2.60
CA VAL A 44 1.05 10.34 1.97
C VAL A 44 1.75 8.99 1.99
N SER A 45 1.07 7.95 2.52
CA SER A 45 1.57 6.58 2.45
C SER A 45 0.83 5.76 1.38
N TYR A 46 1.46 4.68 0.96
CA TYR A 46 0.91 3.72 0.01
C TYR A 46 1.54 2.34 0.22
N SER A 47 0.73 1.28 0.17
CA SER A 47 1.21 -0.08 -0.03
C SER A 47 0.62 -0.66 -1.31
N CYS A 48 1.44 -1.35 -2.09
CA CYS A 48 1.03 -2.18 -3.20
C CYS A 48 0.99 -3.63 -2.72
N ASP A 49 -0.21 -4.19 -2.58
CA ASP A 49 -0.40 -5.49 -1.95
C ASP A 49 -0.93 -6.51 -2.96
N ASP A 50 -0.01 -7.17 -3.67
CA ASP A 50 -0.31 -8.20 -4.67
C ASP A 50 0.77 -9.31 -4.64
N TYR A 51 0.34 -10.56 -4.51
CA TYR A 51 1.23 -11.73 -4.55
C TYR A 51 1.95 -11.93 -5.89
N GLY A 52 1.41 -11.37 -6.98
CA GLY A 52 2.01 -11.43 -8.32
C GLY A 52 2.99 -10.30 -8.59
N ALA A 53 3.03 -9.27 -7.75
CA ALA A 53 3.88 -8.12 -7.98
C ALA A 53 5.32 -8.33 -7.45
N TYR A 54 6.28 -7.77 -8.18
CA TYR A 54 7.66 -7.60 -7.73
C TYR A 54 7.88 -6.15 -7.29
N GLY A 55 8.33 -5.98 -6.05
CA GLY A 55 8.56 -4.64 -5.50
C GLY A 55 9.83 -4.00 -6.04
N PHE A 56 9.68 -2.86 -6.71
CA PHE A 56 10.78 -2.04 -7.20
C PHE A 56 10.45 -0.55 -7.12
N MET A 57 11.44 0.31 -7.27
CA MET A 57 11.27 1.76 -7.36
C MET A 57 11.46 2.21 -8.80
N GLN A 58 10.42 2.77 -9.41
CA GLN A 58 10.48 3.32 -10.75
C GLN A 58 11.37 4.57 -10.79
N PHE A 59 12.16 4.70 -11.84
CA PHE A 59 12.91 5.92 -12.16
C PHE A 59 12.60 6.35 -13.60
N LEU A 60 12.08 7.56 -13.76
CA LEU A 60 11.86 8.17 -15.06
C LEU A 60 12.67 9.46 -15.13
N PRO A 61 13.67 9.57 -16.01
CA PRO A 61 14.47 10.77 -16.11
C PRO A 61 13.68 11.93 -16.72
N ARG A 62 14.10 13.16 -16.42
CA ARG A 62 13.64 14.35 -17.13
C ARG A 62 14.00 14.23 -18.61
N GLY A 63 13.09 14.63 -19.52
CA GLY A 63 13.27 14.60 -20.96
C GLY A 63 12.88 15.89 -21.67
N LYS A 64 13.49 16.12 -22.84
CA LYS A 64 13.01 17.07 -23.85
C LYS A 64 12.69 16.27 -25.11
N HIS A 65 11.54 16.51 -25.67
CA HIS A 65 10.97 15.69 -26.72
C HIS A 65 10.73 16.50 -27.98
N ALA A 66 10.91 15.87 -29.15
CA ALA A 66 10.68 16.49 -30.43
C ALA A 66 9.19 16.74 -30.66
N LYS A 67 8.87 17.77 -31.47
CA LYS A 67 7.48 18.02 -31.86
C LYS A 67 6.93 16.83 -32.65
N GLY A 68 5.81 16.27 -32.18
CA GLY A 68 5.15 15.12 -32.80
C GLY A 68 5.71 13.76 -32.34
N GLU A 69 6.59 13.74 -31.35
CA GLU A 69 7.01 12.50 -30.68
C GLU A 69 5.81 11.85 -30.02
N MET A 70 5.72 10.54 -30.13
CA MET A 70 4.63 9.74 -29.52
C MET A 70 5.19 8.92 -28.38
N ARG A 71 4.41 8.82 -27.31
CA ARG A 71 4.69 8.00 -26.13
C ARG A 71 3.89 6.72 -26.21
N PRO A 72 4.52 5.54 -26.28
CA PRO A 72 3.82 4.27 -26.18
C PRO A 72 3.29 4.08 -24.74
N LEU A 73 2.09 3.53 -24.63
CA LEU A 73 1.45 3.17 -23.39
C LEU A 73 1.38 1.65 -23.28
N TYR A 74 1.72 1.16 -22.10
CA TYR A 74 1.63 -0.25 -21.74
C TYR A 74 0.81 -0.37 -20.46
N HIS A 75 -0.04 -1.35 -20.41
CA HIS A 75 -0.82 -1.66 -19.19
C HIS A 75 0.14 -1.94 -18.03
N TYR A 76 -0.04 -1.25 -16.93
CA TYR A 76 0.91 -1.21 -15.81
C TYR A 76 1.23 -2.60 -15.23
N GLU A 77 0.24 -3.44 -15.08
CA GLU A 77 0.40 -4.78 -14.50
C GLU A 77 0.85 -5.83 -15.53
N SER A 78 0.15 -5.88 -16.67
CA SER A 78 0.37 -6.95 -17.67
C SER A 78 1.48 -6.63 -18.68
N ASN A 79 1.93 -5.36 -18.76
CA ASN A 79 2.85 -4.85 -19.77
C ASN A 79 2.35 -5.03 -21.22
N ASN A 80 1.04 -5.21 -21.42
CA ASN A 80 0.45 -5.27 -22.73
C ASN A 80 0.44 -3.87 -23.38
N TYR A 81 0.78 -3.80 -24.66
CA TYR A 81 0.71 -2.54 -25.41
C TYR A 81 -0.74 -2.08 -25.58
N LEU A 82 -1.05 -0.86 -25.15
CA LEU A 82 -2.39 -0.25 -25.22
C LEU A 82 -2.53 0.72 -26.40
N GLY A 83 -1.46 1.41 -26.79
CA GLY A 83 -1.50 2.42 -27.83
C GLY A 83 -0.44 3.50 -27.64
N GLU A 84 -0.65 4.66 -28.26
CA GLU A 84 0.26 5.81 -28.17
C GLU A 84 -0.50 7.10 -27.94
N ILE A 85 0.12 8.02 -27.21
CA ILE A 85 -0.35 9.40 -27.04
C ILE A 85 0.76 10.38 -27.40
N PRO A 86 0.46 11.64 -27.78
CA PRO A 86 1.47 12.67 -27.97
C PRO A 86 2.32 12.89 -26.72
N GLU A 87 3.64 12.87 -26.88
CA GLU A 87 4.53 13.20 -25.77
C GLU A 87 4.54 14.71 -25.49
N ALA A 88 4.70 15.07 -24.22
CA ALA A 88 4.90 16.46 -23.84
C ALA A 88 6.28 16.95 -24.31
N SER A 89 6.41 18.22 -24.67
CA SER A 89 7.69 18.80 -25.13
C SER A 89 8.80 18.74 -24.06
N GLU A 90 8.42 18.67 -22.79
CA GLU A 90 9.29 18.47 -21.64
C GLU A 90 8.57 17.57 -20.63
N THR A 91 9.29 16.58 -20.09
CA THR A 91 8.82 15.69 -19.03
C THR A 91 9.66 15.86 -17.76
N TYR A 92 9.01 15.80 -16.59
CA TYR A 92 9.68 15.91 -15.30
C TYR A 92 10.26 14.56 -14.86
N GLN A 93 11.32 14.62 -14.05
CA GLN A 93 11.87 13.43 -13.41
C GLN A 93 10.89 12.88 -12.39
N VAL A 94 10.82 11.54 -12.31
CA VAL A 94 10.03 10.81 -11.29
C VAL A 94 10.91 9.79 -10.59
N VAL A 95 10.85 9.77 -9.26
CA VAL A 95 11.49 8.79 -8.38
C VAL A 95 10.40 8.09 -7.57
N GLY A 96 10.21 6.79 -7.78
CA GLY A 96 9.07 6.06 -7.25
C GLY A 96 7.75 6.67 -7.74
N LEU A 97 6.96 7.19 -6.84
CA LEU A 97 5.67 7.84 -7.11
C LEU A 97 5.69 9.35 -6.77
N MET A 98 6.87 9.97 -6.79
CA MET A 98 7.04 11.41 -6.57
C MET A 98 7.89 12.03 -7.68
N ASN A 99 7.49 13.20 -8.20
CA ASN A 99 8.30 13.93 -9.16
C ASN A 99 9.21 14.99 -8.50
N GLU A 100 10.10 15.58 -9.30
CA GLU A 100 11.07 16.59 -8.86
C GLU A 100 10.46 17.91 -8.34
N HIS A 101 9.15 18.09 -8.44
CA HIS A 101 8.38 19.20 -7.86
C HIS A 101 7.71 18.83 -6.52
N GLN A 102 8.02 17.65 -5.95
CA GLN A 102 7.38 17.09 -4.77
C GLN A 102 5.89 16.77 -4.98
N LEU A 103 5.43 16.62 -6.22
CA LEU A 103 4.10 16.10 -6.50
C LEU A 103 4.14 14.58 -6.39
N THR A 104 3.21 14.01 -5.61
CA THR A 104 3.05 12.55 -5.48
C THR A 104 1.63 12.14 -5.86
N ILE A 105 1.51 10.95 -6.48
CA ILE A 105 0.22 10.32 -6.80
C ILE A 105 0.32 8.86 -6.40
N HIS A 106 -0.62 8.41 -5.56
CA HIS A 106 -0.79 7.02 -5.15
C HIS A 106 -2.24 6.61 -5.37
N GLU A 107 -2.51 5.32 -5.39
CA GLU A 107 -3.85 4.80 -5.70
C GLU A 107 -4.29 3.68 -4.76
N THR A 108 -5.57 3.33 -4.83
CA THR A 108 -6.13 2.05 -4.43
C THR A 108 -7.31 1.70 -5.32
N THR A 109 -7.27 0.53 -5.93
CA THR A 109 -8.38 0.02 -6.75
C THR A 109 -9.59 -0.30 -5.89
N PHE A 110 -10.72 0.33 -6.15
CA PHE A 110 -11.99 -0.01 -5.48
C PHE A 110 -12.92 -0.90 -6.33
N GLY A 111 -12.53 -1.20 -7.56
CA GLY A 111 -13.36 -1.95 -8.51
C GLY A 111 -14.59 -1.16 -8.95
N GLY A 112 -15.61 -1.15 -8.14
CA GLY A 112 -16.86 -0.46 -8.43
C GLY A 112 -17.77 -1.31 -9.33
N ARG A 113 -18.54 -0.65 -10.22
CA ARG A 113 -19.44 -1.33 -11.14
C ARG A 113 -18.68 -1.89 -12.32
N GLU A 114 -18.61 -3.23 -12.43
CA GLU A 114 -17.84 -3.94 -13.48
C GLU A 114 -18.23 -3.52 -14.91
N GLU A 115 -19.51 -3.21 -15.16
CA GLU A 115 -20.01 -2.76 -16.46
C GLU A 115 -19.47 -1.39 -16.90
N LEU A 116 -18.78 -0.67 -16.02
CA LEU A 116 -18.15 0.62 -16.31
C LEU A 116 -16.66 0.51 -16.65
N CYS A 117 -16.06 -0.66 -16.51
CA CYS A 117 -14.69 -0.93 -16.94
C CYS A 117 -14.62 -1.06 -18.47
N ASP A 118 -13.69 -0.37 -19.13
CA ASP A 118 -13.48 -0.42 -20.58
C ASP A 118 -12.10 -0.96 -20.94
N THR A 119 -11.94 -2.25 -20.92
CA THR A 119 -10.71 -2.96 -21.34
C THR A 119 -10.55 -3.10 -22.85
N LEU A 120 -11.48 -2.56 -23.65
CA LEU A 120 -11.50 -2.73 -25.10
C LEU A 120 -11.08 -1.48 -25.89
N THR A 121 -11.43 -0.29 -25.39
CA THR A 121 -11.24 0.96 -26.13
C THR A 121 -10.52 2.05 -25.34
N GLY A 122 -10.36 1.90 -24.02
CA GLY A 122 -9.53 2.74 -23.20
C GLY A 122 -8.05 2.56 -23.52
N LEU A 123 -7.28 3.65 -23.60
CA LEU A 123 -5.84 3.61 -23.87
C LEU A 123 -4.98 3.87 -22.64
N ILE A 124 -5.57 4.35 -21.55
CA ILE A 124 -4.81 4.75 -20.36
C ILE A 124 -5.36 3.97 -19.16
N ASP A 125 -4.53 3.09 -18.62
CA ASP A 125 -4.75 2.43 -17.33
C ASP A 125 -4.35 3.34 -16.17
N TYR A 126 -4.73 2.96 -14.94
CA TYR A 126 -4.47 3.77 -13.74
C TYR A 126 -2.99 4.05 -13.51
N GLY A 127 -2.11 3.06 -13.71
CA GLY A 127 -0.67 3.18 -13.48
C GLY A 127 0.00 4.07 -14.52
N SER A 128 -0.30 3.88 -15.82
CA SER A 128 0.14 4.79 -16.88
C SER A 128 -0.36 6.22 -16.63
N LEU A 129 -1.60 6.38 -16.17
CA LEU A 129 -2.18 7.68 -15.85
C LEU A 129 -1.38 8.41 -14.77
N MET A 130 -0.98 7.71 -13.69
CA MET A 130 -0.15 8.29 -12.62
C MET A 130 1.21 8.76 -13.15
N TYR A 131 1.95 7.89 -13.85
CA TYR A 131 3.30 8.22 -14.31
C TYR A 131 3.33 9.28 -15.41
N VAL A 132 2.39 9.24 -16.36
CA VAL A 132 2.26 10.29 -17.38
C VAL A 132 1.94 11.64 -16.72
N THR A 133 1.08 11.64 -15.71
CA THR A 133 0.72 12.86 -14.98
C THR A 133 1.88 13.39 -14.16
N LEU A 134 2.61 12.55 -13.43
CA LEU A 134 3.80 12.95 -12.67
C LEU A 134 4.86 13.58 -13.56
N GLN A 135 4.99 13.13 -14.80
CA GLN A 135 5.90 13.72 -15.78
C GLN A 135 5.41 15.03 -16.41
N ARG A 136 4.14 15.43 -16.23
CA ARG A 136 3.51 16.59 -16.90
C ARG A 136 2.95 17.66 -15.96
N ALA A 137 2.81 17.38 -14.66
CA ALA A 137 2.23 18.28 -13.68
C ALA A 137 3.22 18.66 -12.57
N LYS A 138 3.07 19.85 -11.98
CA LYS A 138 3.91 20.35 -10.88
C LYS A 138 3.16 20.43 -9.55
N THR A 139 1.84 20.51 -9.60
CA THR A 139 0.99 20.69 -8.41
C THR A 139 -0.17 19.69 -8.42
N ALA A 140 -0.77 19.44 -7.27
CA ALA A 140 -1.91 18.54 -7.15
C ALA A 140 -3.08 18.96 -8.06
N ARG A 141 -3.37 20.25 -8.19
CA ARG A 141 -4.43 20.76 -9.07
C ARG A 141 -4.10 20.59 -10.55
N GLU A 142 -2.85 20.80 -10.94
CA GLU A 142 -2.41 20.52 -12.30
C GLU A 142 -2.52 19.02 -12.60
N ALA A 143 -2.16 18.16 -11.64
CA ALA A 143 -2.26 16.71 -11.76
C ALA A 143 -3.72 16.28 -12.01
N ILE A 144 -4.67 16.74 -11.21
CA ILE A 144 -6.10 16.45 -11.40
C ILE A 144 -6.55 16.88 -12.81
N LYS A 145 -6.14 18.07 -13.27
CA LYS A 145 -6.47 18.54 -14.60
C LYS A 145 -5.85 17.68 -15.70
N VAL A 146 -4.59 17.29 -15.58
CA VAL A 146 -3.88 16.43 -16.56
C VAL A 146 -4.54 15.06 -16.61
N MET A 147 -4.74 14.40 -15.46
CA MET A 147 -5.38 13.09 -15.38
C MET A 147 -6.74 13.08 -16.05
N THR A 148 -7.60 14.01 -15.69
CA THR A 148 -8.97 14.08 -16.19
C THR A 148 -9.04 14.43 -17.68
N SER A 149 -8.11 15.26 -18.19
CA SER A 149 -8.01 15.59 -19.60
C SER A 149 -7.52 14.40 -20.44
N LEU A 150 -6.53 13.64 -19.93
CA LEU A 150 -6.01 12.46 -20.61
C LEU A 150 -7.09 11.38 -20.73
N VAL A 151 -7.82 11.12 -19.65
CA VAL A 151 -8.89 10.12 -19.63
C VAL A 151 -10.04 10.53 -20.57
N GLU A 152 -10.41 11.80 -20.62
CA GLU A 152 -11.47 12.30 -21.52
C GLU A 152 -11.08 12.14 -22.99
N GLU A 153 -9.79 12.37 -23.32
CA GLU A 153 -9.29 12.32 -24.71
C GLU A 153 -9.00 10.88 -25.17
N TYR A 154 -8.38 10.06 -24.30
CA TYR A 154 -7.86 8.73 -24.70
C TYR A 154 -8.67 7.56 -24.14
N GLY A 155 -9.63 7.79 -23.25
CA GLY A 155 -10.39 6.75 -22.57
C GLY A 155 -9.65 6.14 -21.36
N TYR A 156 -10.38 5.53 -20.45
CA TYR A 156 -9.88 4.96 -19.20
C TYR A 156 -10.06 3.44 -19.21
N GLU A 157 -8.97 2.73 -19.10
CA GLU A 157 -8.89 1.25 -19.28
C GLU A 157 -8.78 0.52 -17.95
N SER A 158 -9.17 1.03 -16.84
CA SER A 158 -9.09 0.35 -15.55
C SER A 158 -10.44 0.26 -14.86
N GLU A 159 -10.48 -0.51 -13.79
CA GLU A 159 -11.55 -0.51 -12.81
C GLU A 159 -11.65 0.86 -12.10
N GLY A 160 -12.51 0.96 -11.11
CA GLY A 160 -12.61 2.19 -10.30
C GLY A 160 -11.41 2.38 -9.38
N GLU A 161 -10.86 3.60 -9.35
CA GLU A 161 -9.68 3.97 -8.59
C GLU A 161 -9.91 5.16 -7.68
N SER A 162 -9.37 5.06 -6.46
CA SER A 162 -9.16 6.19 -5.56
C SER A 162 -7.71 6.63 -5.62
N PHE A 163 -7.47 7.90 -5.98
CA PHE A 163 -6.14 8.49 -6.03
C PHE A 163 -5.90 9.44 -4.87
N SER A 164 -4.77 9.28 -4.15
CA SER A 164 -4.20 10.31 -3.30
C SER A 164 -3.27 11.17 -4.13
N ILE A 165 -3.59 12.45 -4.30
CA ILE A 165 -2.83 13.41 -5.10
C ILE A 165 -2.36 14.54 -4.19
N ALA A 166 -1.06 14.71 -3.99
CA ALA A 166 -0.55 15.68 -3.04
C ALA A 166 0.71 16.38 -3.53
N ASP A 167 0.85 17.63 -3.10
CA ASP A 167 2.03 18.45 -3.22
C ASP A 167 2.38 19.10 -1.85
N PRO A 168 3.45 19.92 -1.72
CA PRO A 168 3.80 20.53 -0.43
C PRO A 168 2.75 21.46 0.18
N GLN A 169 1.70 21.82 -0.54
CA GLN A 169 0.68 22.78 -0.10
C GLN A 169 -0.66 22.14 0.22
N GLU A 170 -1.03 21.07 -0.47
CA GLU A 170 -2.36 20.47 -0.34
C GLU A 170 -2.37 18.99 -0.72
N ALA A 171 -3.38 18.27 -0.22
CA ALA A 171 -3.66 16.89 -0.55
C ALA A 171 -5.12 16.70 -0.97
N TRP A 172 -5.36 15.78 -1.89
CA TRP A 172 -6.67 15.47 -2.47
C TRP A 172 -6.88 13.96 -2.49
N ILE A 173 -8.14 13.53 -2.33
CA ILE A 173 -8.60 12.22 -2.75
C ILE A 173 -9.46 12.43 -4.00
N MET A 174 -9.18 11.66 -5.05
CA MET A 174 -9.98 11.64 -6.28
C MET A 174 -10.46 10.22 -6.55
N ASP A 175 -11.78 10.01 -6.54
CA ASP A 175 -12.40 8.76 -6.96
C ASP A 175 -12.80 8.87 -8.44
N MET A 176 -12.42 7.87 -9.25
CA MET A 176 -12.64 7.85 -10.70
C MET A 176 -13.07 6.45 -11.14
N ILE A 177 -14.00 6.37 -12.11
CA ILE A 177 -14.39 5.13 -12.78
C ILE A 177 -14.77 5.42 -14.22
N GLY A 178 -14.51 4.46 -15.13
CA GLY A 178 -14.86 4.56 -16.54
C GLY A 178 -16.36 4.71 -16.81
N LYS A 179 -16.72 4.87 -18.09
CA LYS A 179 -18.12 4.98 -18.55
C LYS A 179 -18.61 3.73 -19.25
N GLY A 180 -17.82 2.66 -19.27
CA GLY A 180 -18.09 1.39 -19.92
C GLY A 180 -17.67 1.34 -21.38
N PRO A 181 -17.67 0.13 -21.97
CA PRO A 181 -17.18 -0.12 -23.32
C PRO A 181 -17.80 0.78 -24.38
N GLY A 182 -16.93 1.34 -25.25
CA GLY A 182 -17.35 2.22 -26.35
C GLY A 182 -17.70 3.66 -25.96
N ARG A 183 -17.48 4.05 -24.70
CA ARG A 183 -17.76 5.40 -24.21
C ARG A 183 -16.51 5.99 -23.53
N LYS A 184 -15.78 6.82 -24.24
CA LYS A 184 -14.57 7.48 -23.74
C LYS A 184 -14.82 8.33 -22.48
N GLY A 185 -13.77 8.50 -21.70
CA GLY A 185 -13.78 9.32 -20.51
C GLY A 185 -14.10 8.54 -19.25
N ALA A 186 -14.17 9.25 -18.15
CA ALA A 186 -14.53 8.73 -16.83
C ALA A 186 -15.47 9.69 -16.11
N VAL A 187 -16.20 9.17 -15.12
CA VAL A 187 -16.82 10.00 -14.09
C VAL A 187 -15.91 10.03 -12.89
N TRP A 188 -15.75 11.19 -12.29
CA TRP A 188 -14.83 11.38 -11.19
C TRP A 188 -15.24 12.53 -10.27
N VAL A 189 -14.77 12.47 -9.04
CA VAL A 189 -14.87 13.54 -8.05
C VAL A 189 -13.57 13.61 -7.26
N ALA A 190 -13.05 14.82 -7.04
CA ALA A 190 -11.85 15.07 -6.25
C ALA A 190 -12.20 16.01 -5.10
N VAL A 191 -11.86 15.62 -3.86
CA VAL A 191 -12.11 16.40 -2.65
C VAL A 191 -10.77 16.71 -1.98
N ARG A 192 -10.54 18.01 -1.71
CA ARG A 192 -9.36 18.46 -0.97
C ARG A 192 -9.48 18.07 0.50
N ILE A 193 -8.43 17.46 1.03
CA ILE A 193 -8.35 17.17 2.46
C ILE A 193 -7.93 18.45 3.19
N PRO A 194 -8.68 18.89 4.23
CA PRO A 194 -8.30 20.06 5.02
C PRO A 194 -6.90 19.92 5.61
N ASP A 195 -6.17 21.03 5.67
CA ASP A 195 -4.78 21.04 6.12
C ASP A 195 -4.59 20.46 7.53
N ASP A 196 -5.57 20.60 8.41
CA ASP A 196 -5.57 20.19 9.81
C ASP A 196 -6.19 18.78 10.03
N CYS A 197 -6.38 18.02 8.94
CA CYS A 197 -7.01 16.71 8.98
C CYS A 197 -6.07 15.59 8.50
N ILE A 198 -6.43 14.38 8.89
CA ILE A 198 -5.94 13.12 8.35
C ILE A 198 -7.05 12.44 7.57
N SER A 199 -6.68 11.63 6.58
CA SER A 199 -7.59 10.88 5.73
C SER A 199 -6.94 9.59 5.24
N GLY A 200 -7.68 8.77 4.50
CA GLY A 200 -7.15 7.56 3.88
C GLY A 200 -8.20 6.85 3.04
N HIS A 201 -7.75 5.94 2.22
CA HIS A 201 -8.58 5.02 1.46
C HIS A 201 -7.86 3.68 1.29
N ALA A 202 -8.62 2.62 1.13
CA ALA A 202 -8.10 1.27 1.09
C ALA A 202 -9.07 0.36 0.31
N ASN A 203 -9.02 0.43 -1.02
CA ASN A 203 -9.84 -0.36 -1.96
C ASN A 203 -11.36 -0.18 -1.82
N GLN A 204 -11.80 1.00 -1.39
CA GLN A 204 -13.19 1.42 -1.42
C GLN A 204 -13.29 2.90 -1.72
N SER A 205 -14.19 3.28 -2.65
CA SER A 205 -14.56 4.68 -2.86
C SER A 205 -15.18 5.26 -1.60
N ARG A 206 -14.63 6.36 -1.08
CA ARG A 206 -15.06 6.95 0.18
C ARG A 206 -15.73 8.31 0.03
N ILE A 207 -15.72 8.89 -1.17
CA ILE A 207 -16.40 10.16 -1.42
C ILE A 207 -17.90 9.88 -1.59
N ARG A 208 -18.68 10.28 -0.61
CA ARG A 208 -20.15 10.20 -0.61
C ARG A 208 -20.74 11.48 -1.19
N GLN A 209 -21.54 12.21 -0.40
CA GLN A 209 -21.96 13.56 -0.76
C GLN A 209 -20.75 14.51 -0.77
N PHE A 210 -20.74 15.43 -1.71
CA PHE A 210 -19.66 16.39 -1.85
C PHE A 210 -20.22 17.79 -2.20
N PRO A 211 -19.48 18.87 -1.87
CA PRO A 211 -19.98 20.24 -2.03
C PRO A 211 -19.97 20.69 -3.50
N LEU A 212 -21.11 20.62 -4.17
CA LEU A 212 -21.27 20.96 -5.60
C LEU A 212 -20.87 22.40 -5.96
N LYS A 213 -20.88 23.34 -5.01
CA LYS A 213 -20.62 24.77 -5.23
C LYS A 213 -19.23 25.21 -4.78
N ASP A 214 -18.49 24.38 -4.04
CA ASP A 214 -17.15 24.71 -3.52
C ASP A 214 -16.04 24.27 -4.48
N LYS A 215 -15.86 25.02 -5.56
CA LYS A 215 -14.81 24.75 -6.56
C LYS A 215 -13.37 24.90 -6.03
N ALA A 216 -13.20 25.50 -4.85
CA ALA A 216 -11.90 25.60 -4.23
C ALA A 216 -11.46 24.28 -3.59
N ASN A 217 -12.40 23.49 -3.08
CA ASN A 217 -12.12 22.25 -2.35
C ASN A 217 -12.78 21.00 -2.96
N CYS A 218 -13.56 21.15 -4.03
CA CYS A 218 -14.19 20.03 -4.72
C CYS A 218 -14.24 20.26 -6.23
N LEU A 219 -13.70 19.30 -6.97
CA LEU A 219 -13.72 19.25 -8.44
C LEU A 219 -14.40 17.95 -8.86
N TYR A 220 -15.14 17.96 -9.98
CA TYR A 220 -15.83 16.75 -10.46
C TYR A 220 -16.14 16.84 -11.95
N SER A 221 -16.35 15.70 -12.61
CA SER A 221 -16.76 15.64 -14.02
C SER A 221 -18.16 16.22 -14.19
N LYS A 222 -18.36 16.96 -15.29
CA LYS A 222 -19.61 17.68 -15.55
C LYS A 222 -20.84 16.77 -15.56
N ASP A 223 -20.66 15.54 -15.90
CA ASP A 223 -21.69 14.53 -16.08
C ASP A 223 -21.78 13.51 -14.93
N VAL A 224 -21.04 13.70 -13.83
CA VAL A 224 -20.99 12.74 -12.72
C VAL A 224 -22.36 12.36 -12.16
N ILE A 225 -23.31 13.30 -12.09
CA ILE A 225 -24.67 13.05 -11.62
C ILE A 225 -25.60 12.61 -12.76
N SER A 226 -25.53 13.30 -13.91
CA SER A 226 -26.40 12.98 -15.05
C SER A 226 -26.13 11.60 -15.62
N PHE A 227 -24.87 11.14 -15.63
CA PHE A 227 -24.50 9.81 -16.05
C PHE A 227 -25.03 8.74 -15.08
N ALA A 228 -24.98 8.98 -13.76
CA ALA A 228 -25.59 8.09 -12.78
C ALA A 228 -27.10 7.94 -12.99
N ARG A 229 -27.80 9.04 -13.33
CA ARG A 229 -29.22 9.00 -13.67
C ARG A 229 -29.49 8.25 -14.97
N GLU A 230 -28.69 8.49 -16.00
CA GLU A 230 -28.79 7.77 -17.29
C GLU A 230 -28.65 6.25 -17.09
N LYS A 231 -27.77 5.81 -16.19
CA LYS A 231 -27.56 4.41 -15.88
C LYS A 231 -28.56 3.82 -14.87
N GLY A 232 -29.43 4.66 -14.27
CA GLY A 232 -30.39 4.23 -13.25
C GLY A 232 -29.73 3.95 -11.88
N TYR A 233 -28.54 4.49 -11.62
CA TYR A 233 -27.85 4.34 -10.34
C TYR A 233 -28.29 5.38 -9.29
N PHE A 234 -28.96 6.44 -9.74
CA PHE A 234 -29.43 7.52 -8.90
C PHE A 234 -30.63 8.24 -9.54
N ASP A 235 -31.66 8.56 -8.73
CA ASP A 235 -32.87 9.26 -9.16
C ASP A 235 -33.26 10.45 -8.25
N GLY A 236 -32.45 10.73 -7.22
CA GLY A 236 -32.68 11.78 -6.22
C GLY A 236 -32.33 13.18 -6.69
N LYS A 237 -32.33 14.15 -5.75
CA LYS A 237 -31.85 15.50 -6.00
C LYS A 237 -30.32 15.54 -6.05
N ASP A 238 -29.76 16.51 -6.81
CA ASP A 238 -28.30 16.65 -6.94
C ASP A 238 -27.58 16.77 -5.59
N GLU A 239 -28.19 17.45 -4.62
CA GLU A 239 -27.64 17.63 -3.27
C GLU A 239 -27.53 16.34 -2.44
N ASP A 240 -28.32 15.31 -2.78
CA ASP A 240 -28.33 14.00 -2.13
C ASP A 240 -27.40 13.00 -2.84
N PHE A 241 -26.77 13.39 -3.94
CA PHE A 241 -25.93 12.51 -4.73
C PHE A 241 -24.70 12.06 -3.94
N SER A 242 -24.48 10.74 -3.91
CA SER A 242 -23.29 10.11 -3.32
C SER A 242 -22.54 9.38 -4.43
N PHE A 243 -21.26 9.76 -4.64
CA PHE A 243 -20.43 9.10 -5.65
C PHE A 243 -20.25 7.60 -5.35
N SER A 244 -19.83 7.28 -4.12
CA SER A 244 -19.60 5.88 -3.74
C SER A 244 -20.87 5.03 -3.82
N ALA A 245 -22.02 5.55 -3.39
CA ALA A 245 -23.29 4.81 -3.48
C ALA A 245 -23.71 4.54 -4.93
N ALA A 246 -23.47 5.50 -5.83
CA ALA A 246 -23.81 5.37 -7.25
C ALA A 246 -22.86 4.42 -7.99
N TYR A 247 -21.55 4.54 -7.79
CA TYR A 247 -20.53 3.92 -8.62
C TYR A 247 -19.78 2.77 -7.98
N ALA A 248 -19.70 2.72 -6.64
CA ALA A 248 -19.02 1.68 -5.86
C ALA A 248 -19.84 1.32 -4.61
N PRO A 249 -21.05 0.72 -4.75
CA PRO A 249 -21.89 0.36 -3.61
C PRO A 249 -21.13 -0.47 -2.59
N THR A 250 -21.27 -0.10 -1.32
CA THR A 250 -20.59 -0.76 -0.21
C THR A 250 -21.22 -2.13 0.09
N ASP A 251 -20.41 -3.18 0.09
CA ASP A 251 -20.77 -4.53 0.53
C ASP A 251 -19.97 -4.91 1.80
N PHE A 252 -20.13 -6.14 2.28
CA PHE A 252 -19.36 -6.66 3.42
C PHE A 252 -17.85 -6.58 3.18
N GLY A 253 -17.37 -6.89 1.97
CA GLY A 253 -15.95 -6.86 1.64
C GLY A 253 -15.38 -5.44 1.66
N ALA A 254 -16.14 -4.49 1.10
CA ALA A 254 -15.82 -3.08 1.14
C ALA A 254 -15.71 -2.54 2.57
N GLN A 255 -16.53 -3.04 3.49
CA GLN A 255 -16.46 -2.68 4.91
C GLN A 255 -15.31 -3.41 5.62
N ARG A 256 -15.36 -4.76 5.64
CA ARG A 256 -14.46 -5.57 6.48
C ARG A 256 -13.02 -5.62 5.99
N PHE A 257 -12.80 -5.70 4.67
CA PHE A 257 -11.46 -5.79 4.11
C PHE A 257 -10.88 -4.43 3.70
N CYS A 258 -11.72 -3.39 3.59
CA CYS A 258 -11.31 -2.08 3.09
C CYS A 258 -11.48 -0.98 4.15
N GLU A 259 -12.71 -0.59 4.47
CA GLU A 259 -12.98 0.47 5.45
C GLU A 259 -12.42 0.19 6.85
N ALA A 260 -12.31 -1.07 7.27
CA ALA A 260 -11.70 -1.46 8.55
C ALA A 260 -10.25 -0.98 8.69
N ARG A 261 -9.48 -0.93 7.60
CA ARG A 261 -8.10 -0.40 7.59
C ARG A 261 -8.08 1.10 7.86
N VAL A 262 -9.00 1.84 7.28
CA VAL A 262 -9.15 3.28 7.54
C VAL A 262 -9.68 3.53 8.94
N TRP A 263 -10.62 2.67 9.42
CA TRP A 263 -11.10 2.74 10.80
C TRP A 263 -9.95 2.56 11.80
N SER A 264 -9.03 1.62 11.58
CA SER A 264 -7.87 1.42 12.45
C SER A 264 -7.00 2.67 12.54
N PHE A 265 -6.73 3.32 11.39
CA PHE A 265 -5.99 4.58 11.35
C PHE A 265 -6.70 5.69 12.13
N PHE A 266 -7.99 5.88 11.89
CA PHE A 266 -8.77 6.89 12.58
C PHE A 266 -8.91 6.58 14.08
N ASN A 267 -9.19 5.32 14.45
CA ASN A 267 -9.28 4.91 15.86
C ASN A 267 -8.00 5.19 16.66
N ARG A 268 -6.85 5.04 16.02
CA ARG A 268 -5.56 5.35 16.65
C ARG A 268 -5.31 6.86 16.78
N TRP A 269 -5.69 7.65 15.78
CA TRP A 269 -5.23 9.04 15.67
C TRP A 269 -6.29 10.12 15.73
N ALA A 270 -7.57 9.85 15.49
CA ALA A 270 -8.63 10.85 15.51
C ALA A 270 -8.80 11.50 16.90
N ALA A 271 -9.17 12.78 16.90
CA ALA A 271 -9.56 13.51 18.11
C ALA A 271 -10.93 13.05 18.62
N ASP A 272 -11.84 12.69 17.71
CA ASP A 272 -13.15 12.18 18.01
C ASP A 272 -13.12 10.68 18.29
N ASP A 273 -14.08 10.19 19.07
CA ASP A 273 -14.25 8.77 19.32
C ASP A 273 -14.70 8.03 18.04
N MET A 274 -13.95 7.02 17.63
CA MET A 274 -14.25 6.21 16.45
C MET A 274 -15.02 4.92 16.76
N GLN A 275 -15.33 4.63 18.02
CA GLN A 275 -16.12 3.46 18.41
C GLN A 275 -17.54 3.42 17.80
N PRO A 276 -18.25 4.55 17.63
CA PRO A 276 -19.55 4.55 16.94
C PRO A 276 -19.51 4.05 15.49
N TYR A 277 -18.34 4.01 14.85
CA TYR A 277 -18.16 3.53 13.48
C TYR A 277 -17.66 2.08 13.40
N LEU A 278 -17.40 1.43 14.55
CA LEU A 278 -16.82 0.08 14.57
C LEU A 278 -17.74 -0.95 13.89
N SER A 279 -19.03 -0.94 14.18
CA SER A 279 -19.99 -1.88 13.57
C SER A 279 -20.07 -1.71 12.05
N TYR A 280 -19.91 -0.49 11.52
CA TYR A 280 -19.79 -0.26 10.10
C TYR A 280 -18.48 -0.88 9.54
N ALA A 281 -17.33 -0.61 10.16
CA ALA A 281 -16.06 -1.17 9.74
C ALA A 281 -16.02 -2.71 9.86
N MET A 282 -16.74 -3.27 10.81
CA MET A 282 -16.89 -4.72 10.98
C MET A 282 -17.87 -5.38 9.97
N GLY A 283 -18.59 -4.60 9.16
CA GLY A 283 -19.56 -5.12 8.21
C GLY A 283 -20.86 -5.62 8.84
N GLU A 284 -21.17 -5.17 10.05
CA GLU A 284 -22.39 -5.56 10.79
C GLU A 284 -23.61 -4.70 10.41
N THR A 285 -23.35 -3.48 9.93
CA THR A 285 -24.37 -2.54 9.46
C THR A 285 -23.82 -1.66 8.34
N THR A 286 -24.69 -1.18 7.47
CA THR A 286 -24.36 -0.16 6.46
C THR A 286 -24.62 1.26 6.97
N ASP A 287 -25.22 1.40 8.15
CA ASP A 287 -25.50 2.67 8.77
C ASP A 287 -24.22 3.29 9.36
N ASN A 288 -24.23 4.61 9.54
CA ASN A 288 -23.17 5.38 10.15
C ASN A 288 -21.79 5.15 9.52
N PRO A 289 -21.63 5.37 8.21
CA PRO A 289 -20.35 5.27 7.53
C PRO A 289 -19.37 6.33 8.04
N MET A 290 -18.06 5.99 8.07
CA MET A 290 -17.02 6.89 8.55
C MET A 290 -16.92 8.19 7.72
N PRO A 291 -16.54 9.33 8.33
CA PRO A 291 -16.23 10.56 7.60
C PRO A 291 -15.03 10.35 6.66
N LEU A 292 -14.94 11.14 5.58
CA LEU A 292 -13.83 11.08 4.63
C LEU A 292 -12.50 11.47 5.28
N TYR A 293 -12.52 12.43 6.20
CA TYR A 293 -11.36 12.92 6.94
C TYR A 293 -11.75 13.29 8.38
N VAL A 294 -10.77 13.27 9.27
CA VAL A 294 -10.93 13.62 10.69
C VAL A 294 -9.76 14.48 11.17
N ARG A 295 -9.94 15.27 12.23
CA ARG A 295 -8.84 15.95 12.90
C ARG A 295 -8.09 14.95 13.79
N PRO A 296 -6.74 14.96 13.79
CA PRO A 296 -6.00 14.09 14.70
C PRO A 296 -5.99 14.67 16.11
N LYS A 297 -5.92 13.78 17.12
CA LYS A 297 -5.76 14.15 18.54
C LYS A 297 -4.38 14.72 18.89
N SER A 298 -3.40 14.45 18.05
CA SER A 298 -2.02 14.98 18.13
C SER A 298 -1.44 15.04 16.73
N LEU A 299 -0.47 15.92 16.51
CA LEU A 299 0.23 16.01 15.23
C LEU A 299 1.05 14.74 14.97
N LEU A 300 1.08 14.29 13.73
CA LEU A 300 1.80 13.11 13.28
C LEU A 300 3.14 13.49 12.62
N ASP A 301 4.11 12.59 12.67
CA ASP A 301 5.32 12.66 11.85
C ASP A 301 5.41 11.46 10.89
N VAL A 302 6.49 11.41 10.13
CA VAL A 302 6.76 10.31 9.18
C VAL A 302 6.83 8.96 9.90
N GLN A 303 7.38 8.91 11.14
CA GLN A 303 7.48 7.66 11.87
C GLN A 303 6.10 7.14 12.30
N ASP A 304 5.20 8.04 12.76
CA ASP A 304 3.82 7.69 13.09
C ASP A 304 3.09 7.06 11.89
N VAL A 305 3.34 7.56 10.67
CA VAL A 305 2.76 7.02 9.43
C VAL A 305 3.40 5.68 9.05
N LYS A 306 4.73 5.53 9.17
CA LYS A 306 5.41 4.23 8.97
C LYS A 306 4.86 3.16 9.91
N ASP A 307 4.68 3.51 11.18
CA ASP A 307 4.16 2.58 12.20
C ASP A 307 2.69 2.21 11.91
N MET A 308 1.93 3.11 11.31
CA MET A 308 0.57 2.82 10.87
C MET A 308 0.52 1.85 9.70
N MET A 309 1.50 1.92 8.79
CA MET A 309 1.64 0.93 7.70
C MET A 309 2.03 -0.47 8.20
N ARG A 310 2.36 -0.62 9.49
CA ARG A 310 2.71 -1.88 10.18
C ARG A 310 1.57 -2.47 11.02
N ASP A 311 0.41 -1.85 11.01
CA ASP A 311 -0.72 -2.20 11.88
C ASP A 311 -1.41 -3.52 11.45
N HIS A 312 -1.75 -4.35 12.47
CA HIS A 312 -2.50 -5.60 12.30
C HIS A 312 -3.76 -5.61 13.17
N TYR A 313 -4.32 -4.44 13.49
CA TYR A 313 -5.48 -4.27 14.37
C TYR A 313 -5.22 -4.62 15.83
N GLU A 314 -3.96 -4.65 16.28
CA GLU A 314 -3.61 -5.04 17.65
C GLU A 314 -4.38 -4.24 18.70
N GLY A 315 -4.95 -4.94 19.66
CA GLY A 315 -5.74 -4.35 20.75
C GLY A 315 -7.15 -3.89 20.35
N THR A 316 -7.63 -4.25 19.17
CA THR A 316 -9.00 -3.97 18.71
C THR A 316 -9.83 -5.27 18.66
N PRO A 317 -11.16 -5.21 18.47
CA PRO A 317 -11.97 -6.41 18.22
C PRO A 317 -11.58 -7.20 16.94
N MET A 318 -10.79 -6.60 16.06
CA MET A 318 -10.27 -7.24 14.83
C MET A 318 -8.87 -7.82 14.99
N ASP A 319 -8.31 -7.83 16.21
CA ASP A 319 -6.98 -8.37 16.49
C ASP A 319 -6.89 -9.87 16.20
N ILE A 320 -6.00 -10.22 15.28
CA ILE A 320 -5.79 -11.59 14.81
C ILE A 320 -4.55 -12.27 15.41
N THR A 321 -3.94 -11.68 16.43
CA THR A 321 -2.72 -12.23 17.04
C THR A 321 -2.99 -13.31 18.09
N SER A 322 -4.25 -13.48 18.50
CA SER A 322 -4.63 -14.37 19.61
C SER A 322 -5.62 -15.49 19.25
N ASP A 323 -6.18 -15.49 18.05
CA ASP A 323 -7.11 -16.52 17.58
C ASP A 323 -6.41 -17.84 17.17
N LEU A 324 -7.18 -18.82 16.71
CA LEU A 324 -6.63 -20.09 16.25
C LEU A 324 -5.70 -19.93 15.04
N GLY A 325 -6.05 -19.02 14.13
CA GLY A 325 -5.29 -18.74 12.90
C GLY A 325 -3.90 -18.16 13.16
N ALA A 326 -3.69 -17.51 14.32
CA ALA A 326 -2.38 -17.01 14.75
C ALA A 326 -1.38 -18.12 15.09
N GLY A 327 -1.88 -19.33 15.31
CA GLY A 327 -1.05 -20.49 15.65
C GLY A 327 -0.31 -20.34 16.98
N ALA A 328 0.74 -21.15 17.16
CA ALA A 328 1.50 -21.20 18.39
C ALA A 328 2.29 -19.91 18.67
N TRP A 329 2.65 -19.16 17.67
CA TRP A 329 3.56 -18.02 17.77
C TRP A 329 2.93 -16.69 17.36
N GLN A 330 1.61 -16.57 17.51
CA GLN A 330 0.88 -15.30 17.39
C GLN A 330 1.13 -14.57 16.05
N MET A 331 1.14 -15.31 14.95
CA MET A 331 1.38 -14.76 13.61
C MET A 331 0.20 -13.89 13.15
N PRO A 332 0.41 -12.59 12.84
CA PRO A 332 -0.67 -11.67 12.48
C PRO A 332 -0.98 -11.68 10.97
N TYR A 333 -0.72 -12.77 10.29
CA TYR A 333 -0.94 -12.93 8.84
C TYR A 333 -1.85 -14.11 8.57
N ARG A 334 -2.61 -14.04 7.47
CA ARG A 334 -3.55 -15.10 7.07
C ARG A 334 -3.30 -15.53 5.64
N PRO A 335 -3.36 -16.85 5.37
CA PRO A 335 -3.31 -17.33 4.00
C PRO A 335 -4.54 -16.88 3.21
N THR A 336 -4.37 -16.66 1.90
CA THR A 336 -5.47 -16.43 0.97
C THR A 336 -5.97 -17.76 0.39
N PRO A 337 -7.25 -17.84 0.00
CA PRO A 337 -8.23 -16.75 0.01
C PRO A 337 -8.72 -16.39 1.42
N LEU A 338 -8.98 -15.10 1.63
CA LEU A 338 -9.49 -14.62 2.92
C LEU A 338 -10.93 -15.09 3.19
N ARG A 339 -11.71 -15.39 2.15
CA ARG A 339 -13.05 -15.98 2.26
C ARG A 339 -12.96 -17.49 2.01
N PHE A 340 -13.62 -18.27 2.83
CA PHE A 340 -13.68 -19.72 2.70
C PHE A 340 -15.02 -20.26 3.16
N GLU A 341 -15.34 -21.50 2.81
CA GLU A 341 -16.62 -22.14 3.14
C GLU A 341 -16.37 -23.46 3.90
N VAL A 342 -17.18 -23.71 4.92
CA VAL A 342 -17.22 -24.97 5.64
C VAL A 342 -18.68 -25.36 5.82
N ASP A 343 -19.05 -26.56 5.40
CA ASP A 343 -20.40 -27.11 5.49
C ASP A 343 -21.50 -26.21 4.91
N GLY A 344 -21.19 -25.50 3.80
CA GLY A 344 -22.10 -24.58 3.13
C GLY A 344 -22.26 -23.22 3.82
N GLN A 345 -21.49 -22.94 4.85
CA GLN A 345 -21.45 -21.66 5.53
C GLN A 345 -20.16 -20.91 5.19
N ALA A 346 -20.30 -19.63 4.75
CA ALA A 346 -19.18 -18.76 4.44
C ALA A 346 -18.56 -18.18 5.70
N TYR A 347 -17.23 -18.12 5.71
CA TYR A 347 -16.38 -17.55 6.74
C TYR A 347 -15.31 -16.65 6.09
N PHE A 348 -14.57 -15.92 6.92
CA PHE A 348 -13.47 -15.07 6.44
C PHE A 348 -12.34 -15.00 7.46
N ASN A 349 -11.18 -14.55 6.99
CA ASN A 349 -10.05 -14.08 7.80
C ASN A 349 -9.93 -12.56 7.67
N GLU A 350 -9.39 -11.90 8.69
CA GLU A 350 -9.10 -10.47 8.63
C GLU A 350 -8.03 -10.13 7.58
N ARG A 351 -8.15 -8.92 7.05
CA ARG A 351 -7.16 -8.32 6.16
C ARG A 351 -6.62 -7.04 6.82
N PRO A 352 -5.48 -7.09 7.52
CA PRO A 352 -4.89 -5.93 8.18
C PRO A 352 -4.21 -4.98 7.18
N ILE A 353 -3.69 -3.85 7.69
CA ILE A 353 -2.94 -2.87 6.89
C ILE A 353 -1.61 -3.50 6.44
N SER A 354 -0.78 -3.97 7.38
CA SER A 354 0.43 -4.71 7.05
C SER A 354 0.09 -6.15 6.68
N THR A 355 0.61 -6.61 5.56
CA THR A 355 0.28 -7.93 5.01
C THR A 355 1.48 -8.54 4.27
N GLN A 356 1.54 -9.87 4.28
CA GLN A 356 2.61 -10.63 3.61
C GLN A 356 2.57 -10.53 2.07
N GLN A 357 1.53 -9.97 1.50
CA GLN A 357 1.41 -9.80 0.05
C GLN A 357 1.92 -8.45 -0.46
N SER A 358 2.43 -7.59 0.42
CA SER A 358 2.97 -6.30 0.03
C SER A 358 4.20 -6.46 -0.86
N ALA A 359 4.19 -5.86 -2.05
CA ALA A 359 5.36 -5.81 -2.92
C ALA A 359 6.28 -4.65 -2.53
N ASN A 360 5.68 -3.49 -2.24
CA ASN A 360 6.39 -2.30 -1.77
C ASN A 360 5.49 -1.38 -0.97
N VAL A 361 6.13 -0.57 -0.13
CA VAL A 361 5.45 0.43 0.70
C VAL A 361 6.19 1.76 0.59
N TYR A 362 5.43 2.84 0.41
CA TYR A 362 5.91 4.21 0.31
C TYR A 362 5.39 5.05 1.46
N VAL A 363 6.21 5.97 1.96
CA VAL A 363 5.78 7.14 2.73
C VAL A 363 6.41 8.36 2.08
N SER A 364 5.61 9.13 1.36
CA SER A 364 6.00 10.33 0.65
C SER A 364 5.87 11.55 1.56
N GLN A 365 6.96 12.30 1.75
CA GLN A 365 7.00 13.51 2.56
C GLN A 365 7.32 14.72 1.69
N MET A 366 6.43 15.72 1.68
CA MET A 366 6.55 16.95 0.89
C MET A 366 6.66 18.16 1.82
N ARG A 367 7.74 18.95 1.68
CA ARG A 367 8.12 20.02 2.60
C ARG A 367 8.24 21.35 1.89
N SER A 368 7.26 22.25 2.10
CA SER A 368 7.12 23.52 1.39
C SER A 368 8.16 24.57 1.75
N TRP A 369 8.83 24.42 2.89
CA TRP A 369 9.87 25.38 3.38
C TRP A 369 11.27 25.09 2.85
N LEU A 370 11.43 24.01 2.10
CA LEU A 370 12.68 23.61 1.47
C LEU A 370 12.60 23.72 -0.06
N PRO A 371 13.73 23.97 -0.73
CA PRO A 371 13.77 23.85 -2.19
C PRO A 371 13.35 22.45 -2.63
N ASN A 372 12.66 22.33 -3.78
CA ASN A 372 12.12 21.06 -4.25
C ASN A 372 13.14 19.90 -4.27
N HIS A 373 14.38 20.17 -4.62
CA HIS A 373 15.44 19.15 -4.67
C HIS A 373 15.87 18.61 -3.29
N ILE A 374 15.48 19.27 -2.18
CA ILE A 374 15.73 18.82 -0.81
C ILE A 374 14.40 18.43 -0.14
N GLY A 375 13.30 19.12 -0.50
CA GLY A 375 12.01 19.03 0.19
C GLY A 375 11.29 17.71 0.06
N GLY A 376 11.40 17.05 -1.09
CA GLY A 376 10.68 15.80 -1.38
C GLY A 376 11.49 14.55 -1.04
N ILE A 377 10.95 13.71 -0.17
CA ILE A 377 11.53 12.41 0.21
C ILE A 377 10.49 11.32 0.04
N VAL A 378 10.91 10.23 -0.56
CA VAL A 378 10.22 8.95 -0.58
C VAL A 378 10.92 8.02 0.39
N TRP A 379 10.26 7.68 1.49
CA TRP A 379 10.67 6.60 2.38
C TRP A 379 10.12 5.31 1.80
N PHE A 380 11.00 4.41 1.40
CA PHE A 380 10.66 3.22 0.63
C PHE A 380 11.08 1.94 1.33
N ALA A 381 10.19 0.96 1.36
CA ALA A 381 10.44 -0.40 1.78
C ALA A 381 9.89 -1.38 0.74
N ASN A 382 10.57 -2.49 0.54
CA ASN A 382 10.00 -3.63 -0.17
C ASN A 382 9.37 -4.61 0.81
N ASP A 383 8.51 -5.51 0.31
CA ASP A 383 7.87 -6.54 1.10
C ASP A 383 6.96 -5.94 2.21
N ASP A 384 6.66 -6.70 3.23
CA ASP A 384 5.85 -6.32 4.38
C ASP A 384 6.50 -5.19 5.20
N ALA A 385 5.82 -4.06 5.35
CA ALA A 385 6.30 -2.89 6.09
C ALA A 385 6.67 -3.21 7.55
N ASN A 386 6.01 -4.21 8.16
CA ASN A 386 6.31 -4.64 9.52
C ASN A 386 7.66 -5.38 9.61
N MET A 387 8.09 -5.99 8.50
CA MET A 387 9.32 -6.77 8.41
C MET A 387 10.47 -6.03 7.73
N ALA A 388 10.24 -4.83 7.18
CA ALA A 388 11.21 -4.11 6.38
C ALA A 388 11.47 -2.69 6.90
N PRO A 389 12.72 -2.17 6.81
CA PRO A 389 13.02 -0.79 7.14
C PRO A 389 12.76 0.13 5.96
N PHE A 390 12.22 1.31 6.23
CA PHE A 390 12.08 2.37 5.24
C PHE A 390 13.39 3.10 5.00
N THR A 391 13.85 3.13 3.75
CA THR A 391 15.05 3.83 3.32
C THR A 391 14.68 5.12 2.60
N PRO A 392 15.29 6.29 2.92
CA PRO A 392 14.95 7.55 2.27
C PRO A 392 15.60 7.69 0.89
N VAL A 393 14.80 8.06 -0.11
CA VAL A 393 15.25 8.42 -1.46
C VAL A 393 14.67 9.78 -1.83
N TYR A 394 15.52 10.75 -2.21
CA TYR A 394 15.08 12.10 -2.57
C TYR A 394 14.46 12.14 -3.96
N CYS A 395 13.42 12.95 -4.14
CA CYS A 395 12.76 13.12 -5.44
C CYS A 395 13.66 13.73 -6.53
N CYS A 396 14.77 14.34 -6.13
CA CYS A 396 15.79 14.87 -7.05
C CYS A 396 16.86 13.84 -7.43
N ALA A 397 16.88 12.63 -6.84
CA ALA A 397 17.96 11.67 -7.04
C ALA A 397 18.15 11.35 -8.53
N GLU A 398 19.40 11.37 -9.01
CA GLU A 398 19.76 11.15 -10.42
C GLU A 398 19.61 9.68 -10.84
N SER A 399 19.43 8.78 -9.87
CA SER A 399 19.16 7.36 -10.05
C SER A 399 18.58 6.79 -8.75
N VAL A 400 17.89 5.66 -8.83
CA VAL A 400 17.47 4.89 -7.66
C VAL A 400 18.57 3.94 -7.23
N PRO A 401 18.64 3.57 -5.93
CA PRO A 401 19.57 2.54 -5.47
C PRO A 401 19.39 1.23 -6.26
N GLU A 402 20.50 0.59 -6.62
CA GLU A 402 20.51 -0.62 -7.47
C GLU A 402 19.62 -1.74 -6.91
N CYS A 403 19.60 -1.92 -5.59
CA CYS A 403 18.78 -2.94 -4.94
C CYS A 403 17.27 -2.72 -5.08
N TYR A 404 16.84 -1.51 -5.46
CA TYR A 404 15.45 -1.14 -5.72
C TYR A 404 15.13 -1.02 -7.21
N ALA A 405 16.12 -1.10 -8.09
CA ALA A 405 15.92 -0.89 -9.52
C ALA A 405 15.13 -2.05 -10.17
N VAL A 406 14.30 -1.71 -11.15
CA VAL A 406 13.40 -2.65 -11.84
C VAL A 406 14.12 -3.87 -12.44
N ASN A 407 15.37 -3.71 -12.87
CA ASN A 407 16.13 -4.78 -13.56
C ASN A 407 17.00 -5.62 -12.62
N THR A 408 16.88 -5.47 -11.29
CA THR A 408 17.73 -6.20 -10.33
C THR A 408 17.29 -7.65 -10.16
N ALA A 409 15.99 -7.92 -10.26
CA ALA A 409 15.37 -9.24 -10.25
C ALA A 409 13.93 -9.16 -10.79
N ASP A 410 13.17 -10.25 -10.70
CA ASP A 410 11.73 -10.30 -10.99
C ASP A 410 11.01 -11.26 -10.02
N CYS A 411 9.71 -11.47 -10.20
CA CYS A 411 8.90 -12.36 -9.36
C CYS A 411 9.35 -13.83 -9.41
N PHE A 412 10.09 -14.24 -10.42
CA PHE A 412 10.42 -15.65 -10.71
C PHE A 412 11.89 -15.96 -10.47
N GLN A 413 12.72 -14.94 -10.19
CA GLN A 413 14.16 -15.10 -10.02
C GLN A 413 14.65 -14.42 -8.75
N PHE A 414 15.03 -15.22 -7.75
CA PHE A 414 15.67 -14.74 -6.52
C PHE A 414 17.03 -14.09 -6.80
N SER A 415 17.31 -12.97 -6.15
CA SER A 415 18.61 -12.30 -6.19
C SER A 415 18.97 -11.72 -4.82
N PHE A 416 20.20 -11.99 -4.35
CA PHE A 416 20.75 -11.32 -3.17
C PHE A 416 21.05 -9.82 -3.38
N ALA A 417 21.03 -9.34 -4.61
CA ALA A 417 21.14 -7.91 -4.92
C ALA A 417 19.81 -7.19 -4.81
N SER A 418 18.67 -7.90 -4.82
CA SER A 418 17.33 -7.35 -4.73
C SER A 418 16.90 -7.14 -3.29
N ALA A 419 16.52 -5.93 -2.93
CA ALA A 419 15.96 -5.63 -1.61
C ALA A 419 14.65 -6.40 -1.38
N TYR A 420 13.78 -6.48 -2.39
CA TYR A 420 12.55 -7.27 -2.32
C TYR A 420 12.82 -8.70 -1.86
N TRP A 421 13.72 -9.41 -2.55
CA TRP A 421 13.98 -10.81 -2.22
C TRP A 421 14.69 -11.01 -0.88
N VAL A 422 15.61 -10.12 -0.51
CA VAL A 422 16.32 -10.22 0.77
C VAL A 422 15.39 -9.92 1.94
N GLN A 423 14.48 -8.93 1.80
CA GLN A 423 13.48 -8.61 2.81
C GLN A 423 12.43 -9.72 2.92
N ASN A 424 11.88 -10.20 1.80
CA ASN A 424 10.94 -11.30 1.75
C ASN A 424 11.52 -12.61 2.34
N TRP A 425 12.80 -12.87 2.12
CA TRP A 425 13.48 -14.02 2.72
C TRP A 425 13.48 -13.93 4.26
N VAL A 426 13.79 -12.76 4.84
CA VAL A 426 13.71 -12.54 6.30
C VAL A 426 12.29 -12.71 6.79
N SER A 427 11.30 -12.12 6.14
CA SER A 427 9.88 -12.23 6.48
C SER A 427 9.42 -13.70 6.55
N ASN A 428 9.76 -14.49 5.52
CA ASN A 428 9.40 -15.90 5.47
C ASN A 428 10.08 -16.75 6.55
N MET A 429 11.29 -16.38 7.01
CA MET A 429 11.89 -17.03 8.19
C MET A 429 11.12 -16.71 9.47
N VAL A 430 10.60 -15.48 9.60
CA VAL A 430 9.92 -15.00 10.82
C VAL A 430 8.51 -15.57 10.93
N TYR A 431 7.76 -15.72 9.86
CA TYR A 431 6.36 -16.18 9.88
C TYR A 431 6.16 -17.50 10.62
N TRP A 432 7.09 -18.42 10.55
CA TRP A 432 7.02 -19.71 11.25
C TRP A 432 7.04 -19.61 12.78
N ARG A 433 7.68 -18.57 13.33
CA ARG A 433 7.84 -18.37 14.77
C ARG A 433 7.80 -16.87 15.11
N TYR A 434 6.77 -16.21 14.65
CA TYR A 434 6.63 -14.77 14.66
C TYR A 434 6.99 -14.14 16.02
N SER A 435 6.28 -14.49 17.10
CA SER A 435 6.53 -13.90 18.44
C SER A 435 7.93 -14.14 19.00
N THR A 436 8.67 -15.11 18.44
CA THR A 436 10.06 -15.40 18.84
C THR A 436 11.10 -14.64 18.01
N LEU A 437 10.89 -14.51 16.68
CA LEU A 437 11.88 -13.96 15.76
C LEU A 437 11.61 -12.47 15.42
N TYR A 438 10.36 -12.04 15.40
CA TYR A 438 10.00 -10.66 15.09
C TYR A 438 10.71 -9.61 15.96
N PRO A 439 10.90 -9.79 17.29
CA PRO A 439 11.64 -8.83 18.11
C PRO A 439 13.09 -8.59 17.64
N GLU A 440 13.74 -9.59 17.02
CA GLU A 440 15.07 -9.41 16.45
C GLU A 440 15.03 -8.53 15.18
N VAL A 441 14.02 -8.76 14.33
CA VAL A 441 13.80 -7.96 13.12
C VAL A 441 13.47 -6.51 13.50
N ALA A 442 12.51 -6.31 14.40
CA ALA A 442 12.08 -4.99 14.86
C ALA A 442 13.27 -4.18 15.43
N ARG A 443 14.12 -4.82 16.25
CA ARG A 443 15.30 -4.18 16.84
C ARG A 443 16.28 -3.67 15.78
N VAL A 444 16.54 -4.43 14.71
CA VAL A 444 17.45 -4.00 13.64
C VAL A 444 16.80 -2.95 12.76
N ARG A 445 15.53 -3.14 12.40
CA ARG A 445 14.72 -2.19 11.62
C ARG A 445 14.66 -0.83 12.28
N ASP A 446 14.25 -0.79 13.56
CA ASP A 446 14.05 0.47 14.29
C ASP A 446 15.36 1.22 14.49
N ARG A 447 16.47 0.50 14.74
CA ARG A 447 17.81 1.10 14.81
C ARG A 447 18.20 1.74 13.47
N LEU A 448 18.03 1.03 12.35
CA LEU A 448 18.34 1.56 11.02
C LEU A 448 17.53 2.82 10.69
N GLU A 449 16.24 2.81 10.96
CA GLU A 449 15.38 3.98 10.70
C GLU A 449 15.75 5.19 11.57
N ALA A 450 16.10 4.96 12.82
CA ALA A 450 16.61 6.02 13.72
C ALA A 450 17.94 6.60 13.22
N ASP A 451 18.88 5.75 12.79
CA ASP A 451 20.15 6.16 12.19
C ASP A 451 19.92 6.97 10.91
N PHE A 452 19.02 6.52 10.02
CA PHE A 452 18.67 7.22 8.79
C PHE A 452 18.07 8.61 9.06
N ALA A 453 17.15 8.72 10.00
CA ALA A 453 16.54 9.99 10.40
C ALA A 453 17.54 10.95 11.04
N SER A 454 18.50 10.43 11.80
CA SER A 454 19.59 11.24 12.38
C SER A 454 20.53 11.79 11.30
N LEU A 455 20.98 10.93 10.38
CA LEU A 455 21.87 11.31 9.29
C LEU A 455 21.22 12.27 8.30
N GLN A 456 19.89 12.16 8.09
CA GLN A 456 19.14 13.05 7.21
C GLN A 456 19.34 14.53 7.55
N LYS A 457 19.25 14.89 8.83
CA LYS A 457 19.37 16.29 9.28
C LYS A 457 20.72 16.91 8.90
N THR A 458 21.80 16.16 9.09
CA THR A 458 23.15 16.61 8.73
C THR A 458 23.30 16.74 7.22
N THR A 459 22.87 15.70 6.47
CA THR A 459 22.95 15.67 5.00
C THR A 459 22.15 16.80 4.35
N GLU A 460 20.96 17.12 4.85
CA GLU A 460 20.15 18.24 4.35
C GLU A 460 20.76 19.60 4.67
N SER A 461 21.37 19.76 5.85
CA SER A 461 22.10 20.98 6.21
C SER A 461 23.31 21.21 5.29
N GLU A 462 24.03 20.15 4.93
CA GLU A 462 25.12 20.20 3.97
C GLU A 462 24.60 20.55 2.56
N ALA A 463 23.56 19.87 2.09
CA ALA A 463 22.94 20.10 0.78
C ALA A 463 22.39 21.52 0.62
N ALA A 464 21.84 22.11 1.68
CA ALA A 464 21.31 23.47 1.68
C ALA A 464 22.39 24.55 1.43
N GLY A 465 23.67 24.25 1.71
CA GLY A 465 24.81 25.12 1.44
C GLY A 465 25.45 24.91 0.05
N MET A 466 24.96 23.98 -0.75
CA MET A 466 25.53 23.60 -2.06
C MET A 466 24.76 24.23 -3.23
N GLU A 467 25.43 24.39 -4.37
CA GLU A 467 24.73 24.61 -5.64
C GLU A 467 23.82 23.41 -5.95
N LYS A 468 22.68 23.67 -6.63
CA LYS A 468 21.63 22.66 -6.88
C LYS A 468 22.17 21.33 -7.43
N ALA A 469 23.08 21.38 -8.41
CA ALA A 469 23.62 20.17 -9.02
C ALA A 469 24.49 19.37 -8.04
N ASP A 470 25.27 20.03 -7.20
CA ASP A 470 26.09 19.38 -6.18
C ASP A 470 25.22 18.80 -5.05
N ALA A 471 24.21 19.55 -4.60
CA ALA A 471 23.22 19.09 -3.64
C ALA A 471 22.51 17.83 -4.14
N THR A 472 22.08 17.82 -5.41
CA THR A 472 21.42 16.66 -6.02
C THR A 472 22.33 15.42 -6.01
N ARG A 473 23.61 15.57 -6.44
CA ARG A 473 24.57 14.46 -6.37
C ARG A 473 24.83 13.98 -4.94
N HIS A 474 24.94 14.90 -3.99
CA HIS A 474 25.14 14.59 -2.57
C HIS A 474 23.97 13.80 -2.00
N LEU A 475 22.73 14.21 -2.26
CA LEU A 475 21.51 13.54 -1.82
C LEU A 475 21.29 12.18 -2.52
N THR A 476 21.67 12.08 -3.81
CA THR A 476 21.68 10.79 -4.53
C THR A 476 22.64 9.82 -3.87
N ALA A 477 23.90 10.24 -3.63
CA ALA A 477 24.90 9.40 -2.97
C ALA A 477 24.50 9.00 -1.54
N TYR A 478 23.82 9.88 -0.82
CA TYR A 478 23.25 9.58 0.49
C TYR A 478 22.20 8.45 0.39
N SER A 479 21.21 8.57 -0.50
CA SER A 479 20.17 7.56 -0.68
C SER A 479 20.76 6.19 -1.03
N HIS A 480 21.71 6.15 -1.96
CA HIS A 480 22.40 4.92 -2.35
C HIS A 480 23.16 4.27 -1.19
N ARG A 481 23.88 5.09 -0.40
CA ARG A 481 24.68 4.61 0.73
C ARG A 481 23.79 4.01 1.83
N LEU A 482 22.63 4.62 2.11
CA LEU A 482 21.71 4.08 3.10
C LEU A 482 21.03 2.79 2.64
N ALA A 483 20.67 2.69 1.37
CA ALA A 483 20.13 1.46 0.79
C ALA A 483 21.17 0.32 0.82
N GLN A 484 22.44 0.62 0.52
CA GLN A 484 23.54 -0.37 0.65
C GLN A 484 23.73 -0.82 2.10
N ASN A 485 23.68 0.11 3.07
CA ASN A 485 23.76 -0.21 4.49
C ASN A 485 22.58 -1.09 4.92
N MET A 486 21.37 -0.77 4.48
CA MET A 486 20.19 -1.60 4.72
C MET A 486 20.38 -3.02 4.18
N MET A 487 20.84 -3.18 2.94
CA MET A 487 21.10 -4.48 2.33
C MET A 487 22.16 -5.28 3.10
N TYR A 488 23.23 -4.64 3.54
CA TYR A 488 24.26 -5.27 4.36
C TYR A 488 23.67 -5.81 5.67
N GLU A 489 22.98 -4.96 6.42
CA GLU A 489 22.38 -5.32 7.72
C GLU A 489 21.31 -6.40 7.58
N TRP A 490 20.48 -6.35 6.53
CA TRP A 490 19.42 -7.34 6.30
C TRP A 490 19.97 -8.71 5.90
N ASN A 491 21.00 -8.77 5.08
CA ASN A 491 21.71 -10.02 4.77
C ASN A 491 22.35 -10.62 6.03
N HIS A 492 22.93 -9.80 6.91
CA HIS A 492 23.47 -10.26 8.19
C HIS A 492 22.38 -10.74 9.14
N LEU A 493 21.25 -10.03 9.20
CA LEU A 493 20.10 -10.43 10.00
C LEU A 493 19.57 -11.81 9.55
N ALA A 494 19.42 -12.04 8.25
CA ALA A 494 19.00 -13.33 7.72
C ALA A 494 19.94 -14.47 8.16
N GLN A 495 21.25 -14.26 8.04
CA GLN A 495 22.26 -15.23 8.48
C GLN A 495 22.21 -15.44 10.01
N TYR A 496 22.06 -14.38 10.77
CA TYR A 496 21.91 -14.44 12.23
C TYR A 496 20.67 -15.23 12.63
N LEU A 497 19.51 -14.96 12.02
CA LEU A 497 18.26 -15.65 12.33
C LEU A 497 18.37 -17.16 12.07
N ILE A 498 18.91 -17.56 10.92
CA ILE A 498 19.04 -18.98 10.61
C ILE A 498 20.05 -19.67 11.55
N VAL A 499 21.15 -19.02 11.90
CA VAL A 499 22.14 -19.59 12.83
C VAL A 499 21.55 -19.72 14.24
N ARG A 500 20.86 -18.70 14.73
CA ARG A 500 20.36 -18.68 16.12
C ARG A 500 19.16 -19.59 16.33
N TYR A 501 18.26 -19.67 15.34
CA TYR A 501 16.93 -20.25 15.49
C TYR A 501 16.65 -21.47 14.63
N ASN A 502 17.66 -22.06 13.95
CA ASN A 502 17.45 -23.23 13.12
C ASN A 502 16.88 -24.41 13.92
N ASP A 503 16.10 -25.25 13.24
CA ASP A 503 15.54 -26.50 13.76
C ASP A 503 14.68 -26.29 15.02
N MET A 504 14.02 -25.12 15.15
CA MET A 504 13.16 -24.72 16.26
C MET A 504 13.88 -24.67 17.63
N ALA A 505 15.18 -24.76 17.66
CA ALA A 505 16.00 -24.54 18.84
C ALA A 505 16.43 -23.07 18.94
N VAL A 506 17.05 -22.70 20.05
CA VAL A 506 17.62 -21.36 20.26
C VAL A 506 19.03 -21.49 20.80
N LYS A 507 20.03 -21.06 20.04
CA LYS A 507 21.40 -20.96 20.52
C LYS A 507 21.55 -19.79 21.48
N ARG A 508 22.22 -20.01 22.61
CA ARG A 508 22.37 -18.99 23.64
C ARG A 508 23.43 -17.96 23.27
N MET A 509 23.20 -16.76 23.72
CA MET A 509 24.16 -15.66 23.66
C MET A 509 24.41 -15.13 25.08
N THR A 510 25.60 -14.59 25.30
CA THR A 510 25.95 -13.84 26.51
C THR A 510 25.26 -12.47 26.49
N ASP A 511 25.26 -11.77 27.64
CA ASP A 511 24.76 -10.40 27.74
C ASP A 511 25.58 -9.41 26.87
N GLN A 512 26.79 -9.79 26.48
CA GLN A 512 27.63 -9.01 25.56
C GLN A 512 27.34 -9.29 24.09
N GLY A 513 26.36 -10.16 23.77
CA GLY A 513 26.00 -10.50 22.39
C GLY A 513 26.91 -11.53 21.72
N GLU A 514 27.75 -12.23 22.48
CA GLU A 514 28.59 -13.32 21.99
C GLU A 514 27.90 -14.66 22.15
N TRP A 515 28.27 -15.62 21.27
CA TRP A 515 27.78 -17.00 21.41
C TRP A 515 28.32 -17.63 22.68
N GLU A 516 27.46 -18.13 23.56
CA GLU A 516 27.89 -18.97 24.67
C GLU A 516 28.62 -20.23 24.16
N LYS A 517 29.68 -20.63 24.84
CA LYS A 517 30.47 -21.82 24.54
C LYS A 517 30.39 -22.79 25.72
N THR A 518 30.43 -24.09 25.42
CA THR A 518 30.71 -25.09 26.47
C THR A 518 32.17 -24.95 26.94
N ALA A 519 32.49 -25.50 28.09
CA ALA A 519 33.85 -25.45 28.66
C ALA A 519 34.94 -25.95 27.70
N GLY A 520 34.63 -26.93 26.83
CA GLY A 520 35.55 -27.43 25.80
C GLY A 520 35.62 -26.58 24.53
N GLY A 521 34.80 -25.51 24.40
CA GLY A 521 34.83 -24.59 23.30
C GLY A 521 34.21 -25.07 21.97
N ASN A 522 33.90 -26.36 21.86
CA ASN A 522 33.50 -27.00 20.60
C ASN A 522 32.00 -27.06 20.37
N GLN A 523 31.17 -26.81 21.40
CA GLN A 523 29.72 -26.84 21.31
C GLN A 523 29.12 -25.52 21.82
N ARG A 524 27.94 -25.23 21.34
CA ARG A 524 27.15 -24.10 21.80
C ARG A 524 25.95 -24.61 22.62
N PRO A 525 25.69 -24.02 23.80
CA PRO A 525 24.48 -24.35 24.55
C PRO A 525 23.22 -24.02 23.74
N VAL A 526 22.26 -24.95 23.72
CA VAL A 526 21.04 -24.88 22.93
C VAL A 526 19.84 -25.04 23.85
N MET A 527 18.93 -24.08 23.80
CA MET A 527 17.60 -24.19 24.41
C MET A 527 16.62 -24.87 23.46
N ARG A 528 15.69 -25.61 24.01
CA ARG A 528 14.60 -26.30 23.29
C ARG A 528 13.27 -25.85 23.92
N PRO A 529 12.75 -24.66 23.54
CA PRO A 529 11.60 -24.06 24.23
C PRO A 529 10.30 -24.84 24.02
N GLY A 530 10.17 -25.58 22.92
CA GLY A 530 8.93 -26.24 22.53
C GLY A 530 7.82 -25.22 22.22
N TYR A 531 6.58 -25.64 22.30
CA TYR A 531 5.43 -24.77 22.15
C TYR A 531 5.22 -23.88 23.38
N PRO A 532 4.73 -22.63 23.21
CA PRO A 532 4.26 -21.79 24.31
C PRO A 532 3.16 -22.48 25.15
N GLU A 533 3.02 -22.12 26.42
CA GLU A 533 2.12 -22.82 27.34
C GLU A 533 0.64 -22.74 26.91
N ASN A 534 0.18 -21.59 26.43
CA ASN A 534 -1.18 -21.42 25.91
C ASN A 534 -1.47 -22.40 24.76
N PHE A 535 -0.54 -22.63 23.85
CA PHE A 535 -0.72 -23.57 22.75
C PHE A 535 -0.63 -25.03 23.21
N ARG A 536 0.23 -25.36 24.20
CA ARG A 536 0.25 -26.69 24.84
C ARG A 536 -1.09 -27.04 25.46
N ARG A 537 -1.78 -26.07 26.10
CA ARG A 537 -3.14 -26.26 26.62
C ARG A 537 -4.12 -26.62 25.51
N ARG A 538 -4.08 -25.92 24.39
CA ARG A 538 -4.92 -26.23 23.22
C ARG A 538 -4.65 -27.63 22.65
N ILE A 539 -3.39 -28.04 22.52
CA ILE A 539 -3.06 -29.42 22.12
C ILE A 539 -3.70 -30.45 23.07
N VAL A 540 -3.69 -30.20 24.38
CA VAL A 540 -4.31 -31.09 25.37
C VAL A 540 -5.83 -31.08 25.24
N GLU A 541 -6.45 -29.94 24.98
CA GLU A 541 -7.90 -29.82 24.79
C GLU A 541 -8.36 -30.56 23.53
N GLU A 542 -7.67 -30.42 22.42
CA GLU A 542 -8.04 -31.00 21.12
C GLU A 542 -7.64 -32.49 21.01
N ASP A 543 -6.37 -32.81 21.33
CA ASP A 543 -5.75 -34.11 21.08
C ASP A 543 -5.24 -34.82 22.36
N GLY A 544 -5.57 -34.34 23.54
CA GLY A 544 -4.94 -34.77 24.80
C GLY A 544 -5.02 -36.26 25.09
N LYS A 545 -6.09 -36.93 24.65
CA LYS A 545 -6.21 -38.40 24.80
C LYS A 545 -5.11 -39.14 24.02
N ARG A 546 -4.70 -38.62 22.85
CA ARG A 546 -3.69 -39.23 21.98
C ARG A 546 -2.28 -39.03 22.52
N TYR A 547 -1.99 -37.89 23.18
CA TYR A 547 -0.64 -37.50 23.58
C TYR A 547 -0.38 -37.63 25.09
N ARG A 548 -1.34 -38.20 25.84
CA ARG A 548 -1.15 -38.42 27.28
C ARG A 548 -0.14 -39.55 27.51
N MET A 549 0.88 -39.24 28.27
CA MET A 549 1.81 -40.27 28.74
C MET A 549 1.12 -41.20 29.74
N PRO A 550 1.55 -42.50 29.79
CA PRO A 550 1.03 -43.49 30.73
C PRO A 550 1.16 -43.06 32.18
#